data_60a6c937b954c352304bb3b217fc9334
#
_entry.id   60a6c937b954c352304bb3b217fc9334
#
_cell.length_a   1.000
_cell.length_b   1.000
_cell.length_c   1.000
_cell.angle_alpha   90.00
_cell.angle_beta   90.00
_cell.angle_gamma   90.00
#
_symmetry.space_group_name_H-M   'P 1'
#
loop_
_entity.id
_entity.type
_entity.pdbx_description
1 polymer ?
#
loop_
_entity_poly.entity_id
_entity_poly.type
_entity_poly.pdbx_seq_one_letter_code
_entity_poly.pdbx_strand_id
1 'polypeptide(L)'
;FSSRRRHTRCADVTGVQTCALPICLLNIFCMTGWFGIYASKKKDDMLWPDMTWVFIVAYDLWNFCYTYNCLPTHAWYCGLALLLAPTVANFFWNKGGWIQNRANTLAIWCMFAQVFPMFQDYSMFSTQSVNNPNVNLAVSLIALAANVLALGYILLRAKKQGINPWTKEVFKGTKDYEQAIARADESELAA
;
A
#
# COMPACT_ATOMS: atom_id res chain seq x y z
N PHE A 1 12.11 -29.60 -20.05
CA PHE A 1 11.60 -28.30 -19.52
C PHE A 1 12.79 -27.41 -19.28
N SER A 2 12.94 -26.38 -20.11
CA SER A 2 14.15 -25.60 -20.32
C SER A 2 14.57 -24.78 -19.10
N SER A 3 15.67 -25.14 -18.51
CA SER A 3 16.38 -24.41 -17.43
C SER A 3 16.82 -22.97 -17.83
N ARG A 4 16.82 -22.66 -19.13
CA ARG A 4 17.21 -21.35 -19.67
C ARG A 4 16.26 -20.21 -19.31
N ARG A 5 14.97 -20.47 -19.03
CA ARG A 5 14.02 -19.41 -18.66
C ARG A 5 14.14 -18.91 -17.22
N ARG A 6 14.78 -19.68 -16.34
CA ARG A 6 14.97 -19.27 -14.95
C ARG A 6 16.15 -18.31 -14.75
N HIS A 7 17.20 -18.43 -15.56
CA HIS A 7 18.40 -17.60 -15.42
C HIS A 7 18.23 -16.19 -15.97
N THR A 8 17.46 -16.01 -17.05
CA THR A 8 17.18 -14.68 -17.61
C THR A 8 16.30 -13.84 -16.65
N ARG A 9 15.35 -14.46 -15.95
CA ARG A 9 14.50 -13.73 -14.99
C ARG A 9 15.23 -13.24 -13.75
N CYS A 10 16.26 -13.95 -13.27
CA CYS A 10 17.04 -13.50 -12.10
C CYS A 10 17.96 -12.30 -12.41
N ALA A 11 18.49 -12.20 -13.61
CA ALA A 11 19.34 -11.07 -14.01
C ALA A 11 18.54 -9.78 -14.22
N ASP A 12 17.32 -9.90 -14.79
CA ASP A 12 16.42 -8.75 -14.98
C ASP A 12 15.79 -8.29 -13.66
N VAL A 13 15.55 -9.19 -12.71
CA VAL A 13 15.00 -8.90 -11.39
C VAL A 13 15.98 -8.10 -10.52
N THR A 14 17.29 -8.29 -10.65
CA THR A 14 18.27 -7.56 -9.85
C THR A 14 18.29 -6.06 -10.14
N GLY A 15 18.11 -5.63 -11.38
CA GLY A 15 18.04 -4.21 -11.75
C GLY A 15 16.79 -3.51 -11.22
N VAL A 16 15.65 -4.19 -11.22
CA VAL A 16 14.35 -3.64 -10.78
C VAL A 16 14.20 -3.69 -9.26
N GLN A 17 14.72 -4.72 -8.59
CA GLN A 17 14.77 -4.79 -7.12
C GLN A 17 15.57 -3.64 -6.52
N THR A 18 16.61 -3.17 -7.22
CA THR A 18 17.43 -2.03 -6.78
C THR A 18 16.64 -0.72 -6.71
N CYS A 19 15.61 -0.52 -7.54
CA CYS A 19 14.76 0.68 -7.51
C CYS A 19 13.61 0.55 -6.50
N ALA A 20 13.04 -0.63 -6.32
CA ALA A 20 11.88 -0.84 -5.44
C ALA A 20 12.25 -0.73 -3.95
N LEU A 21 13.45 -1.15 -3.55
CA LEU A 21 13.88 -1.12 -2.14
C LEU A 21 14.01 0.30 -1.57
N PRO A 22 14.66 1.27 -2.22
CA PRO A 22 14.70 2.65 -1.72
C PRO A 22 13.31 3.26 -1.57
N ILE A 23 12.39 2.99 -2.51
CA ILE A 23 11.01 3.49 -2.44
C ILE A 23 10.26 2.83 -1.27
N CYS A 24 10.52 1.54 -1.01
CA CYS A 24 9.98 0.84 0.15
C CYS A 24 10.42 1.49 1.46
N LEU A 25 11.69 1.85 1.60
CA LEU A 25 12.20 2.54 2.79
C LEU A 25 11.53 3.91 2.96
N LEU A 26 11.40 4.69 1.89
CA LEU A 26 10.66 5.96 1.94
C LEU A 26 9.21 5.75 2.40
N ASN A 27 8.55 4.71 1.90
CA ASN A 27 7.18 4.38 2.26
C ASN A 27 7.03 4.02 3.75
N ILE A 28 7.99 3.27 4.32
CA ILE A 28 8.01 2.95 5.75
C ILE A 28 8.10 4.24 6.59
N PHE A 29 8.94 5.20 6.19
CA PHE A 29 9.02 6.49 6.89
C PHE A 29 7.77 7.37 6.72
N CYS A 30 6.92 7.10 5.73
CA CYS A 30 5.63 7.76 5.57
C CYS A 30 4.55 7.24 6.55
N MET A 31 4.81 6.15 7.28
CA MET A 31 3.87 5.64 8.30
C MET A 31 4.01 6.48 9.57
N THR A 32 2.91 7.12 9.97
CA THR A 32 2.87 8.07 11.09
C THR A 32 1.89 7.62 12.17
N GLY A 33 1.97 8.20 13.37
CA GLY A 33 1.02 7.97 14.45
C GLY A 33 0.96 6.52 14.93
N TRP A 34 2.10 5.86 15.15
CA TRP A 34 2.16 4.43 15.52
C TRP A 34 1.43 4.07 16.81
N PHE A 35 1.26 5.03 17.73
CA PHE A 35 0.53 4.83 18.99
C PHE A 35 -0.95 5.22 18.90
N GLY A 36 -1.41 5.74 17.76
CA GLY A 36 -2.79 6.12 17.50
C GLY A 36 -3.55 5.06 16.71
N ILE A 37 -3.53 3.81 17.19
CA ILE A 37 -4.26 2.70 16.59
C ILE A 37 -5.35 2.28 17.57
N TYR A 38 -6.59 2.22 17.11
CA TYR A 38 -7.78 2.00 17.95
C TYR A 38 -8.63 0.84 17.44
N ALA A 39 -9.41 0.21 18.32
CA ALA A 39 -10.48 -0.67 17.90
C ALA A 39 -11.71 0.14 17.46
N SER A 40 -12.50 -0.39 16.55
CA SER A 40 -13.80 0.19 16.21
C SER A 40 -14.81 0.01 17.35
N LYS A 41 -15.90 0.82 17.36
CA LYS A 41 -17.02 0.69 18.34
C LYS A 41 -17.60 -0.71 18.42
N LYS A 42 -17.58 -1.46 17.32
CA LYS A 42 -18.04 -2.86 17.26
C LYS A 42 -16.95 -3.86 17.65
N LYS A 43 -15.70 -3.41 17.85
CA LYS A 43 -14.53 -4.25 18.13
C LYS A 43 -14.22 -5.29 17.03
N ASP A 44 -14.68 -5.03 15.82
CA ASP A 44 -14.49 -5.89 14.64
C ASP A 44 -13.43 -5.38 13.67
N ASP A 45 -13.05 -4.10 13.78
CA ASP A 45 -12.06 -3.44 12.91
C ASP A 45 -10.95 -2.80 13.72
N MET A 46 -9.73 -2.83 13.15
CA MET A 46 -8.61 -2.01 13.55
C MET A 46 -8.62 -0.70 12.75
N LEU A 47 -8.57 0.42 13.47
CA LEU A 47 -8.57 1.75 12.89
C LEU A 47 -7.20 2.41 13.09
N TRP A 48 -6.65 2.97 12.02
CA TRP A 48 -5.46 3.79 12.05
C TRP A 48 -5.76 5.17 11.45
N PRO A 49 -6.27 6.12 12.25
CA PRO A 49 -6.76 7.42 11.76
C PRO A 49 -5.70 8.27 11.06
N ASP A 50 -4.44 8.16 11.49
CA ASP A 50 -3.35 8.94 10.92
C ASP A 50 -2.87 8.39 9.56
N MET A 51 -3.31 7.18 9.17
CA MET A 51 -3.05 6.59 7.86
C MET A 51 -4.02 7.15 6.81
N THR A 52 -3.76 8.37 6.40
CA THR A 52 -4.61 9.15 5.49
C THR A 52 -4.31 8.85 4.01
N TRP A 53 -5.08 9.49 3.13
CA TRP A 53 -4.91 9.34 1.68
C TRP A 53 -3.47 9.60 1.19
N VAL A 54 -2.71 10.46 1.88
CA VAL A 54 -1.31 10.77 1.52
C VAL A 54 -0.45 9.52 1.55
N PHE A 55 -0.52 8.76 2.65
CA PHE A 55 0.19 7.49 2.78
C PHE A 55 -0.37 6.45 1.83
N ILE A 56 -1.71 6.30 1.78
CA ILE A 56 -2.39 5.27 0.99
C ILE A 56 -2.01 5.35 -0.48
N VAL A 57 -2.06 6.54 -1.08
CA VAL A 57 -1.69 6.74 -2.49
C VAL A 57 -0.21 6.46 -2.73
N ALA A 58 0.68 6.89 -1.84
CA ALA A 58 2.11 6.61 -1.96
C ALA A 58 2.39 5.11 -1.86
N TYR A 59 1.71 4.40 -0.96
CA TYR A 59 1.81 2.96 -0.81
C TYR A 59 1.28 2.22 -2.04
N ASP A 60 0.10 2.58 -2.51
CA ASP A 60 -0.52 1.93 -3.67
C ASP A 60 0.37 2.05 -4.92
N LEU A 61 0.93 3.22 -5.17
CA LEU A 61 1.85 3.45 -6.28
C LEU A 61 3.16 2.68 -6.12
N TRP A 62 3.72 2.62 -4.90
CA TRP A 62 4.92 1.82 -4.64
C TRP A 62 4.65 0.33 -4.84
N ASN A 63 3.59 -0.20 -4.25
CA ASN A 63 3.27 -1.62 -4.31
C ASN A 63 2.90 -2.06 -5.74
N PHE A 64 2.14 -1.22 -6.48
CA PHE A 64 1.87 -1.46 -7.89
C PHE A 64 3.15 -1.46 -8.73
N CYS A 65 4.06 -0.51 -8.49
CA CYS A 65 5.37 -0.48 -9.15
C CYS A 65 6.15 -1.77 -8.91
N TYR A 66 6.20 -2.24 -7.66
CA TYR A 66 6.85 -3.49 -7.32
C TYR A 66 6.23 -4.69 -8.05
N THR A 67 4.91 -4.85 -7.99
CA THR A 67 4.22 -5.96 -8.64
C THR A 67 4.33 -5.89 -10.16
N TYR A 68 4.22 -4.70 -10.75
CA TYR A 68 4.32 -4.49 -12.19
C TYR A 68 5.69 -4.88 -12.76
N ASN A 69 6.74 -4.52 -12.06
CA ASN A 69 8.11 -4.75 -12.49
C ASN A 69 8.63 -6.15 -12.16
N CYS A 70 8.24 -6.71 -11.00
CA CYS A 70 8.79 -7.97 -10.49
C CYS A 70 7.88 -9.19 -10.71
N LEU A 71 6.57 -8.98 -10.78
CA LEU A 71 5.55 -10.02 -10.83
C LEU A 71 4.58 -9.78 -12.00
N PRO A 72 5.04 -9.93 -13.26
CA PRO A 72 4.30 -9.46 -14.43
C PRO A 72 2.91 -10.09 -14.59
N THR A 73 2.70 -11.33 -14.16
CA THR A 73 1.40 -12.02 -14.24
C THR A 73 0.45 -11.66 -13.09
N HIS A 74 0.94 -10.94 -12.05
CA HIS A 74 0.19 -10.63 -10.84
C HIS A 74 -0.19 -9.15 -10.74
N ALA A 75 0.44 -8.28 -11.53
CA ALA A 75 0.35 -6.83 -11.36
C ALA A 75 -1.08 -6.29 -11.41
N TRP A 76 -1.86 -6.65 -12.40
CA TRP A 76 -3.22 -6.14 -12.60
C TRP A 76 -4.19 -6.66 -11.54
N TYR A 77 -4.11 -7.95 -11.19
CA TYR A 77 -4.95 -8.52 -10.13
C TYR A 77 -4.58 -7.96 -8.76
N CYS A 78 -3.27 -7.85 -8.47
CA CYS A 78 -2.82 -7.19 -7.24
C CYS A 78 -3.28 -5.73 -7.20
N GLY A 79 -3.15 -4.99 -8.30
CA GLY A 79 -3.61 -3.60 -8.39
C GLY A 79 -5.10 -3.44 -8.09
N LEU A 80 -5.95 -4.30 -8.65
CA LEU A 80 -7.39 -4.23 -8.43
C LEU A 80 -7.81 -4.78 -7.06
N ALA A 81 -7.42 -6.02 -6.74
CA ALA A 81 -7.92 -6.71 -5.57
C ALA A 81 -7.22 -6.27 -4.27
N LEU A 82 -5.92 -5.98 -4.32
CA LEU A 82 -5.12 -5.72 -3.12
C LEU A 82 -4.85 -4.25 -2.87
N LEU A 83 -4.96 -3.38 -3.86
CA LEU A 83 -4.69 -1.94 -3.72
C LEU A 83 -5.96 -1.12 -3.93
N LEU A 84 -6.57 -1.20 -5.09
CA LEU A 84 -7.74 -0.37 -5.38
C LEU A 84 -8.94 -0.72 -4.51
N ALA A 85 -9.23 -2.00 -4.28
CA ALA A 85 -10.38 -2.42 -3.48
C ALA A 85 -10.34 -1.91 -2.03
N PRO A 86 -9.27 -2.12 -1.23
CA PRO A 86 -9.19 -1.58 0.13
C PRO A 86 -9.14 -0.06 0.15
N THR A 87 -8.55 0.58 -0.86
CA THR A 87 -8.48 2.03 -0.97
C THR A 87 -9.86 2.63 -1.22
N VAL A 88 -10.63 2.09 -2.14
CA VAL A 88 -12.02 2.50 -2.39
C VAL A 88 -12.88 2.25 -1.14
N ALA A 89 -12.74 1.08 -0.48
CA ALA A 89 -13.46 0.79 0.75
C ALA A 89 -13.15 1.82 1.85
N ASN A 90 -11.88 2.18 2.03
CA ASN A 90 -11.50 3.20 3.01
C ASN A 90 -12.07 4.59 2.68
N PHE A 91 -12.11 4.99 1.41
CA PHE A 91 -12.60 6.31 1.05
C PHE A 91 -14.11 6.46 1.19
N PHE A 92 -14.87 5.43 0.89
CA PHE A 92 -16.33 5.54 0.82
C PHE A 92 -17.07 4.92 2.01
N TRP A 93 -16.54 3.87 2.66
CA TRP A 93 -17.29 3.12 3.67
C TRP A 93 -16.55 2.93 4.99
N ASN A 94 -15.22 2.71 4.95
CA ASN A 94 -14.47 2.23 6.11
C ASN A 94 -13.30 3.14 6.45
N LYS A 95 -13.58 4.43 6.70
CA LYS A 95 -12.56 5.43 7.07
C LYS A 95 -11.70 4.96 8.25
N GLY A 96 -10.36 5.06 8.07
CA GLY A 96 -9.38 4.62 9.05
C GLY A 96 -9.09 3.11 9.05
N GLY A 97 -9.87 2.29 8.36
CA GLY A 97 -9.71 0.84 8.30
C GLY A 97 -8.90 0.34 7.09
N TRP A 98 -8.14 1.18 6.43
CA TRP A 98 -7.44 0.79 5.20
C TRP A 98 -6.49 -0.39 5.39
N ILE A 99 -5.68 -0.38 6.44
CA ILE A 99 -4.71 -1.47 6.68
C ILE A 99 -5.40 -2.80 6.98
N GLN A 100 -6.51 -2.77 7.73
CA GLN A 100 -7.35 -3.93 7.99
C GLN A 100 -7.95 -4.48 6.68
N ASN A 101 -8.54 -3.61 5.87
CA ASN A 101 -9.10 -3.98 4.57
C ASN A 101 -8.02 -4.55 3.65
N ARG A 102 -6.82 -3.96 3.67
CA ARG A 102 -5.67 -4.43 2.90
C ARG A 102 -5.21 -5.82 3.32
N ALA A 103 -5.18 -6.10 4.62
CA ALA A 103 -4.86 -7.41 5.16
C ALA A 103 -5.92 -8.46 4.76
N ASN A 104 -7.20 -8.13 4.87
CA ASN A 104 -8.30 -9.02 4.52
C ASN A 104 -8.31 -9.35 3.03
N THR A 105 -8.17 -8.35 2.15
CA THR A 105 -8.10 -8.58 0.70
C THR A 105 -6.89 -9.41 0.30
N LEU A 106 -5.74 -9.20 0.97
CA LEU A 106 -4.55 -10.01 0.74
C LEU A 106 -4.79 -11.47 1.15
N ALA A 107 -5.38 -11.73 2.31
CA ALA A 107 -5.68 -13.08 2.77
C ALA A 107 -6.62 -13.82 1.81
N ILE A 108 -7.73 -13.18 1.41
CA ILE A 108 -8.70 -13.75 0.45
C ILE A 108 -8.03 -14.03 -0.89
N TRP A 109 -7.25 -13.06 -1.41
CA TRP A 109 -6.55 -13.23 -2.68
C TRP A 109 -5.51 -14.35 -2.63
N CYS A 110 -4.71 -14.44 -1.56
CA CYS A 110 -3.72 -15.50 -1.39
C CYS A 110 -4.38 -16.88 -1.35
N MET A 111 -5.50 -17.03 -0.62
CA MET A 111 -6.24 -18.30 -0.60
C MET A 111 -6.73 -18.67 -2.00
N PHE A 112 -7.32 -17.72 -2.72
CA PHE A 112 -7.79 -17.95 -4.09
C PHE A 112 -6.64 -18.32 -5.04
N ALA A 113 -5.56 -17.56 -5.03
CA ALA A 113 -4.41 -17.78 -5.90
C ALA A 113 -3.68 -19.11 -5.62
N GLN A 114 -3.69 -19.59 -4.38
CA GLN A 114 -3.12 -20.89 -4.01
C GLN A 114 -3.99 -22.06 -4.45
N VAL A 115 -5.31 -21.93 -4.39
CA VAL A 115 -6.26 -22.98 -4.82
C VAL A 115 -6.32 -23.06 -6.35
N PHE A 116 -6.22 -21.91 -7.03
CA PHE A 116 -6.30 -21.81 -8.48
C PHE A 116 -5.02 -21.18 -9.08
N PRO A 117 -3.84 -21.81 -8.93
CA PRO A 117 -2.58 -21.19 -9.33
C PRO A 117 -2.48 -20.95 -10.85
N MET A 118 -3.23 -21.72 -11.65
CA MET A 118 -3.27 -21.58 -13.12
C MET A 118 -4.07 -20.36 -13.59
N PHE A 119 -4.89 -19.76 -12.74
CA PHE A 119 -5.78 -18.66 -13.11
C PHE A 119 -5.02 -17.47 -13.69
N GLN A 120 -3.97 -17.01 -13.03
CA GLN A 120 -3.18 -15.86 -13.45
C GLN A 120 -2.16 -16.17 -14.54
N ASP A 121 -1.59 -17.38 -14.50
CA ASP A 121 -0.43 -17.70 -15.32
C ASP A 121 -0.79 -18.30 -16.68
N TYR A 122 -1.85 -19.11 -16.75
CA TYR A 122 -2.09 -19.96 -17.93
C TYR A 122 -3.54 -19.97 -18.43
N SER A 123 -4.47 -19.33 -17.73
CA SER A 123 -5.87 -19.30 -18.16
C SER A 123 -6.13 -18.22 -19.21
N MET A 124 -7.35 -18.22 -19.77
CA MET A 124 -7.85 -17.15 -20.63
C MET A 124 -7.91 -15.79 -19.93
N PHE A 125 -7.83 -15.76 -18.61
CA PHE A 125 -7.80 -14.55 -17.77
C PHE A 125 -6.37 -14.08 -17.46
N SER A 126 -5.35 -14.77 -17.98
CA SER A 126 -3.96 -14.36 -17.80
C SER A 126 -3.72 -12.96 -18.38
N THR A 127 -3.27 -12.06 -17.53
CA THR A 127 -2.89 -10.69 -17.92
C THR A 127 -1.45 -10.44 -17.52
N GLN A 128 -0.67 -9.84 -18.42
CA GLN A 128 0.74 -9.56 -18.14
C GLN A 128 1.02 -8.07 -18.22
N SER A 129 1.96 -7.61 -17.39
CA SER A 129 2.53 -6.28 -17.53
C SER A 129 3.35 -6.20 -18.83
N VAL A 130 3.38 -5.03 -19.43
CA VAL A 130 4.15 -4.80 -20.66
C VAL A 130 5.64 -4.83 -20.32
N ASN A 131 6.38 -5.72 -20.95
CA ASN A 131 7.83 -5.79 -20.78
C ASN A 131 8.51 -4.71 -21.66
N ASN A 132 8.42 -3.46 -21.23
CA ASN A 132 9.03 -2.32 -21.90
C ASN A 132 9.84 -1.51 -20.87
N PRO A 133 11.17 -1.34 -21.05
CA PRO A 133 12.01 -0.63 -20.11
C PRO A 133 11.55 0.81 -19.80
N ASN A 134 11.00 1.50 -20.82
CA ASN A 134 10.52 2.87 -20.64
C ASN A 134 9.26 2.92 -19.75
N VAL A 135 8.34 1.95 -19.90
CA VAL A 135 7.15 1.85 -19.08
C VAL A 135 7.54 1.49 -17.64
N ASN A 136 8.45 0.53 -17.46
CA ASN A 136 8.96 0.12 -16.16
C ASN A 136 9.65 1.30 -15.44
N LEU A 137 10.45 2.07 -16.15
CA LEU A 137 11.09 3.28 -15.64
C LEU A 137 10.04 4.34 -15.26
N ALA A 138 9.06 4.60 -16.13
CA ALA A 138 8.01 5.59 -15.86
C ALA A 138 7.21 5.25 -14.60
N VAL A 139 6.78 3.99 -14.45
CA VAL A 139 6.07 3.51 -13.25
C VAL A 139 6.94 3.67 -12.00
N SER A 140 8.24 3.38 -12.08
CA SER A 140 9.19 3.53 -10.98
C SER A 140 9.39 5.01 -10.59
N LEU A 141 9.50 5.91 -11.56
CA LEU A 141 9.64 7.34 -11.31
C LEU A 141 8.37 7.95 -10.69
N ILE A 142 7.20 7.53 -11.13
CA ILE A 142 5.92 7.97 -10.54
C ILE A 142 5.83 7.52 -9.08
N ALA A 143 6.15 6.25 -8.80
CA ALA A 143 6.15 5.73 -7.44
C ALA A 143 7.18 6.44 -6.54
N LEU A 144 8.39 6.69 -7.05
CA LEU A 144 9.41 7.43 -6.32
C LEU A 144 8.96 8.86 -6.01
N ALA A 145 8.47 9.58 -7.02
CA ALA A 145 8.00 10.96 -6.84
C ALA A 145 6.87 11.05 -5.81
N ALA A 146 5.89 10.14 -5.88
CA ALA A 146 4.78 10.11 -4.93
C ALA A 146 5.27 9.88 -3.49
N ASN A 147 6.21 8.96 -3.27
CA ASN A 147 6.74 8.67 -1.94
C ASN A 147 7.61 9.80 -1.39
N VAL A 148 8.42 10.44 -2.23
CA VAL A 148 9.21 11.63 -1.83
C VAL A 148 8.29 12.79 -1.47
N LEU A 149 7.27 13.06 -2.27
CA LEU A 149 6.30 14.13 -2.00
C LEU A 149 5.48 13.85 -0.74
N ALA A 150 5.04 12.60 -0.53
CA ALA A 150 4.32 12.20 0.67
C ALA A 150 5.18 12.39 1.93
N LEU A 151 6.42 11.89 1.92
CA LEU A 151 7.33 12.05 3.04
C LEU A 151 7.64 13.52 3.31
N GLY A 152 7.94 14.30 2.27
CA GLY A 152 8.18 15.74 2.38
C GLY A 152 7.00 16.47 2.98
N TYR A 153 5.78 16.18 2.54
CA TYR A 153 4.55 16.76 3.09
C TYR A 153 4.34 16.40 4.58
N ILE A 154 4.53 15.13 4.94
CA ILE A 154 4.43 14.64 6.32
C ILE A 154 5.44 15.36 7.22
N LEU A 155 6.72 15.43 6.81
CA LEU A 155 7.76 16.07 7.59
C LEU A 155 7.53 17.59 7.77
N LEU A 156 7.09 18.27 6.70
CA LEU A 156 6.76 19.69 6.76
C LEU A 156 5.57 19.96 7.71
N ARG A 157 4.56 19.10 7.67
CA ARG A 157 3.40 19.20 8.54
C ARG A 157 3.78 18.92 10.00
N ALA A 158 4.54 17.87 10.27
CA ALA A 158 5.04 17.52 11.59
C ALA A 158 5.93 18.66 12.18
N LYS A 159 6.81 19.23 11.35
CA LYS A 159 7.64 20.39 11.75
C LYS A 159 6.80 21.61 12.11
N LYS A 160 5.75 21.94 11.36
CA LYS A 160 4.84 23.05 11.68
C LYS A 160 4.09 22.83 13.00
N GLN A 161 3.80 21.60 13.36
CA GLN A 161 3.13 21.24 14.61
C GLN A 161 4.11 21.05 15.78
N GLY A 162 5.42 21.00 15.53
CA GLY A 162 6.44 20.75 16.55
C GLY A 162 6.38 19.35 17.14
N ILE A 163 5.95 18.35 16.36
CA ILE A 163 5.76 16.97 16.80
C ILE A 163 6.66 15.99 16.08
N ASN A 164 6.91 14.84 16.74
CA ASN A 164 7.54 13.70 16.08
C ASN A 164 6.47 12.90 15.32
N PRO A 165 6.58 12.76 13.98
CA PRO A 165 5.54 12.14 13.17
C PRO A 165 5.36 10.64 13.46
N TRP A 166 6.35 9.97 14.00
CA TRP A 166 6.25 8.52 14.26
C TRP A 166 5.60 8.20 15.60
N THR A 167 5.68 9.10 16.57
CA THR A 167 5.10 8.89 17.91
C THR A 167 3.78 9.61 18.10
N LYS A 168 3.51 10.67 17.31
CA LYS A 168 2.29 11.47 17.41
C LYS A 168 1.56 11.53 16.07
N GLU A 169 0.28 11.77 16.14
CA GLU A 169 -0.62 11.84 14.99
C GLU A 169 -0.45 13.16 14.24
N VAL A 170 0.02 13.07 13.02
CA VAL A 170 0.34 14.23 12.16
C VAL A 170 -0.93 14.82 11.55
N PHE A 171 -1.94 13.99 11.28
CA PHE A 171 -3.15 14.37 10.57
C PHE A 171 -4.33 14.70 11.49
N LYS A 172 -4.11 14.75 12.82
CA LYS A 172 -5.12 15.18 13.78
C LYS A 172 -5.74 16.51 13.37
N GLY A 173 -7.08 16.61 13.45
CA GLY A 173 -7.83 17.80 13.02
C GLY A 173 -8.11 17.87 11.52
N THR A 174 -7.72 16.87 10.73
CA THR A 174 -8.17 16.75 9.33
C THR A 174 -9.48 16.00 9.22
N LYS A 175 -10.27 16.30 8.19
CA LYS A 175 -11.57 15.66 7.96
C LYS A 175 -11.47 14.12 7.93
N ASP A 176 -10.47 13.58 7.26
CA ASP A 176 -10.27 12.12 7.17
C ASP A 176 -9.96 11.51 8.54
N TYR A 177 -9.09 12.17 9.32
CA TYR A 177 -8.76 11.76 10.68
C TYR A 177 -9.99 11.77 11.59
N GLU A 178 -10.75 12.86 11.62
CA GLU A 178 -11.93 13.00 12.47
C GLU A 178 -13.03 11.98 12.10
N GLN A 179 -13.20 11.69 10.81
CA GLN A 179 -14.12 10.64 10.36
C GLN A 179 -13.69 9.23 10.79
N ALA A 180 -12.40 8.98 10.86
CA ALA A 180 -11.86 7.69 11.34
C ALA A 180 -12.02 7.57 12.86
N ILE A 181 -11.67 8.61 13.62
CA ILE A 181 -11.83 8.67 15.09
C ILE A 181 -13.30 8.53 15.52
N ALA A 182 -14.23 9.11 14.79
CA ALA A 182 -15.66 8.98 15.09
C ALA A 182 -16.17 7.50 15.08
N ARG A 183 -15.39 6.59 14.48
CA ARG A 183 -15.66 5.14 14.47
C ARG A 183 -14.96 4.39 15.60
N ALA A 184 -13.99 4.99 16.27
CA ALA A 184 -13.23 4.35 17.35
C ALA A 184 -14.08 4.14 18.61
N ASP A 185 -13.71 3.13 19.41
CA ASP A 185 -14.31 2.88 20.71
C ASP A 185 -13.95 4.00 21.69
N GLU A 186 -14.94 4.54 22.38
CA GLU A 186 -14.75 5.64 23.32
C GLU A 186 -13.89 5.25 24.51
N SER A 187 -13.90 3.99 24.91
CA SER A 187 -13.06 3.49 25.99
C SER A 187 -11.57 3.52 25.68
N GLU A 188 -11.19 3.40 24.39
CA GLU A 188 -9.79 3.46 23.96
C GLU A 188 -9.30 4.89 23.70
N LEU A 189 -10.22 5.84 23.46
CA LEU A 189 -9.88 7.25 23.30
C LEU A 189 -9.59 7.95 24.64
N ALA A 190 -10.02 7.35 25.74
CA ALA A 190 -9.85 7.89 27.10
C ALA A 190 -8.58 7.35 27.81
N ALA A 191 -7.91 6.36 27.24
CA ALA A 191 -6.70 5.75 27.77
C ALA A 191 -5.43 6.44 27.23
#